data_638deb1ce4deef1d3e20f5058af45b86
#
_entry.id   638deb1ce4deef1d3e20f5058af45b86
#
_cell.length_a   1.000
_cell.length_b   1.000
_cell.length_c   1.000
_cell.angle_alpha   90.00
_cell.angle_beta   90.00
_cell.angle_gamma   90.00
#
_symmetry.space_group_name_H-M   'P 1'
#
loop_
_entity.id
_entity.type
_entity.pdbx_description
1 polymer ?
#
loop_
_entity_poly.entity_id
_entity_poly.type
_entity_poly.pdbx_seq_one_letter_code
_entity_poly.pdbx_strand_id
1 'polypeptide(L)'
;RIITIEDTLELQIPHEHVIRMETRPPNVENRGELTMNDLVKNSLRQRPDRIIVGEVRGSEAITLFTALNTGHSGFGTLHSNDARETITRLTNAPMSVPNIMISAIDFIIMQNRIYRSDGVSFRRISEVAEVSGIEEGVIQLNKIFEWDPQSDTIKNVGITSKTLTEIANVSGNSLNSLYDEIKNREIVLQHMVDQNIRSIRDVSTVLEMYYLDSQKVLNRILLAG
;
A
#
# COMPACT_ATOMS: atom_id res chain seq x y z
N ARG A 1 -10.45 -6.29 11.55
CA ARG A 1 -11.00 -4.92 11.65
C ARG A 1 -10.15 -3.97 10.82
N ILE A 2 -10.75 -3.35 9.81
CA ILE A 2 -10.13 -2.32 8.98
C ILE A 2 -10.70 -0.98 9.41
N ILE A 3 -9.85 0.03 9.58
CA ILE A 3 -10.29 1.40 9.83
C ILE A 3 -9.75 2.28 8.71
N THR A 4 -10.67 2.98 8.01
CA THR A 4 -10.30 3.99 7.02
C THR A 4 -10.51 5.38 7.61
N ILE A 5 -9.60 6.29 7.32
CA ILE A 5 -9.62 7.67 7.81
C ILE A 5 -9.38 8.57 6.59
N GLU A 6 -10.36 9.41 6.28
CA GLU A 6 -10.40 10.17 5.03
C GLU A 6 -10.93 11.59 5.27
N ASP A 7 -10.50 12.54 4.47
CA ASP A 7 -11.11 13.88 4.48
C ASP A 7 -12.53 13.86 3.91
N THR A 8 -12.72 13.07 2.85
CA THR A 8 -14.01 12.75 2.26
C THR A 8 -14.01 11.25 1.98
N LEU A 9 -15.12 10.57 2.30
CA LEU A 9 -15.22 9.13 2.19
C LEU A 9 -15.27 8.68 0.72
N GLU A 10 -14.14 8.19 0.20
CA GLU A 10 -13.99 7.67 -1.16
C GLU A 10 -13.82 6.15 -1.20
N LEU A 11 -13.13 5.57 -0.22
CA LEU A 11 -12.86 4.14 -0.17
C LEU A 11 -14.12 3.34 0.12
N GLN A 12 -14.38 2.34 -0.73
CA GLN A 12 -15.49 1.40 -0.60
C GLN A 12 -14.95 -0.03 -0.53
N ILE A 13 -14.39 -0.40 0.61
CA ILE A 13 -13.78 -1.72 0.82
C ILE A 13 -14.91 -2.72 1.12
N PRO A 14 -15.09 -3.78 0.31
CA PRO A 14 -16.16 -4.77 0.48
C PRO A 14 -15.76 -5.81 1.54
N HIS A 15 -15.63 -5.38 2.79
CA HIS A 15 -15.29 -6.24 3.91
C HIS A 15 -16.32 -6.03 5.03
N GLU A 16 -16.70 -7.09 5.72
CA GLU A 16 -17.76 -7.05 6.74
C GLU A 16 -17.43 -6.13 7.93
N HIS A 17 -16.15 -6.00 8.27
CA HIS A 17 -15.71 -5.24 9.43
C HIS A 17 -14.82 -4.06 9.04
N VAL A 18 -15.42 -3.07 8.36
CA VAL A 18 -14.78 -1.78 8.03
C VAL A 18 -15.43 -0.66 8.82
N ILE A 19 -14.63 0.12 9.52
CA ILE A 19 -15.04 1.36 10.18
C ILE A 19 -14.49 2.51 9.35
N ARG A 20 -15.38 3.35 8.83
CA ARG A 20 -15.03 4.51 8.02
C ARG A 20 -15.16 5.77 8.86
N MET A 21 -14.09 6.54 8.95
CA MET A 21 -14.06 7.80 9.68
C MET A 21 -13.72 8.94 8.72
N GLU A 22 -14.52 10.00 8.81
CA GLU A 22 -14.38 11.20 7.98
C GLU A 22 -14.05 12.40 8.85
N THR A 23 -13.16 13.27 8.38
CA THR A 23 -12.88 14.54 9.06
C THR A 23 -14.11 15.42 9.05
N ARG A 24 -14.17 16.36 9.97
CA ARG A 24 -15.22 17.35 10.02
C ARG A 24 -14.62 18.73 10.22
N PRO A 25 -14.85 19.68 9.30
CA PRO A 25 -14.42 21.05 9.49
C PRO A 25 -15.15 21.70 10.68
N PRO A 26 -14.59 22.75 11.29
CA PRO A 26 -15.24 23.48 12.35
C PRO A 26 -16.53 24.14 11.84
N ASN A 27 -17.48 24.33 12.73
CA ASN A 27 -18.70 25.06 12.44
C ASN A 27 -18.45 26.58 12.33
N VAL A 28 -19.51 27.37 12.08
CA VAL A 28 -19.43 28.82 11.94
C VAL A 28 -18.93 29.54 13.21
N GLU A 29 -19.00 28.87 14.36
CA GLU A 29 -18.47 29.35 15.64
C GLU A 29 -17.03 28.87 15.90
N ASN A 30 -16.39 28.27 14.91
CA ASN A 30 -15.04 27.66 14.98
C ASN A 30 -14.93 26.54 16.03
N ARG A 31 -15.99 25.71 16.16
CA ARG A 31 -16.08 24.61 17.12
C ARG A 31 -16.44 23.30 16.43
N GLY A 32 -16.13 22.18 17.09
CA GLY A 32 -16.54 20.85 16.68
C GLY A 32 -15.76 20.27 15.52
N GLU A 33 -14.57 20.81 15.24
CA GLU A 33 -13.62 20.22 14.29
C GLU A 33 -13.23 18.81 14.74
N LEU A 34 -13.10 17.90 13.75
CA LEU A 34 -12.44 16.60 13.89
C LEU A 34 -11.35 16.50 12.84
N THR A 35 -10.12 16.61 13.28
CA THR A 35 -8.96 16.55 12.38
C THR A 35 -8.58 15.12 12.02
N MET A 36 -7.85 14.95 10.93
CA MET A 36 -7.25 13.66 10.55
C MET A 36 -6.44 13.07 11.72
N ASN A 37 -5.67 13.88 12.39
CA ASN A 37 -4.86 13.49 13.56
C ASN A 37 -5.71 12.96 14.73
N ASP A 38 -6.87 13.58 15.01
CA ASP A 38 -7.78 13.11 16.06
C ASP A 38 -8.36 11.74 15.71
N LEU A 39 -8.71 11.54 14.44
CA LEU A 39 -9.25 10.29 13.96
C LEU A 39 -8.19 9.17 13.98
N VAL A 40 -6.95 9.46 13.57
CA VAL A 40 -5.84 8.47 13.67
C VAL A 40 -5.58 8.11 15.13
N LYS A 41 -5.52 9.05 16.04
CA LYS A 41 -5.40 8.78 17.49
C LYS A 41 -6.55 7.94 18.03
N ASN A 42 -7.78 8.22 17.59
CA ASN A 42 -8.95 7.45 18.01
C ASN A 42 -8.92 6.03 17.46
N SER A 43 -8.48 5.82 16.21
CA SER A 43 -8.40 4.51 15.58
C SER A 43 -7.55 3.52 16.40
N LEU A 44 -6.45 3.99 17.00
CA LEU A 44 -5.56 3.16 17.81
C LEU A 44 -6.24 2.56 19.04
N ARG A 45 -7.28 3.23 19.58
CA ARG A 45 -8.06 2.72 20.71
C ARG A 45 -9.11 1.68 20.32
N GLN A 46 -9.35 1.52 19.02
CA GLN A 46 -10.33 0.58 18.48
C GLN A 46 -9.73 -0.78 18.12
N ARG A 47 -8.44 -0.99 18.40
CA ARG A 47 -7.69 -2.23 18.09
C ARG A 47 -7.83 -2.65 16.62
N PRO A 48 -7.39 -1.84 15.67
CA PRO A 48 -7.44 -2.15 14.25
C PRO A 48 -6.41 -3.21 13.87
N ASP A 49 -6.75 -4.11 12.96
CA ASP A 49 -5.79 -4.96 12.27
C ASP A 49 -5.11 -4.20 11.12
N ARG A 50 -5.84 -3.26 10.53
CA ARG A 50 -5.35 -2.40 9.45
C ARG A 50 -5.86 -0.98 9.62
N ILE A 51 -4.97 -0.01 9.45
CA ILE A 51 -5.29 1.42 9.40
C ILE A 51 -5.00 1.91 7.98
N ILE A 52 -5.97 2.56 7.36
CA ILE A 52 -5.83 3.13 6.02
C ILE A 52 -6.10 4.62 6.11
N VAL A 53 -5.10 5.43 5.86
CA VAL A 53 -5.23 6.89 5.78
C VAL A 53 -5.35 7.29 4.32
N GLY A 54 -6.48 7.87 3.95
CA GLY A 54 -6.79 8.22 2.56
C GLY A 54 -5.76 9.14 1.94
N GLU A 55 -5.29 10.15 2.70
CA GLU A 55 -4.18 11.01 2.32
C GLU A 55 -3.44 11.53 3.55
N VAL A 56 -2.11 11.47 3.52
CA VAL A 56 -1.22 12.00 4.56
C VAL A 56 -0.64 13.33 4.06
N ARG A 57 -0.96 14.44 4.76
CA ARG A 57 -0.56 15.81 4.37
C ARG A 57 0.03 16.63 5.50
N GLY A 58 -0.22 16.26 6.75
CA GLY A 58 0.07 17.08 7.90
C GLY A 58 0.57 16.30 9.12
N SER A 59 0.28 16.80 10.30
CA SER A 59 0.77 16.26 11.58
C SER A 59 0.24 14.86 11.92
N GLU A 60 -0.82 14.38 11.26
CA GLU A 60 -1.32 13.00 11.37
C GLU A 60 -0.25 11.98 10.97
N ALA A 61 0.69 12.37 10.10
CA ALA A 61 1.81 11.54 9.71
C ALA A 61 2.55 10.96 10.93
N ILE A 62 2.96 11.80 11.87
CA ILE A 62 3.68 11.36 13.08
C ILE A 62 2.86 10.33 13.87
N THR A 63 1.56 10.55 14.00
CA THR A 63 0.67 9.64 14.73
C THR A 63 0.52 8.31 13.99
N LEU A 64 0.36 8.34 12.66
CA LEU A 64 0.33 7.13 11.83
C LEU A 64 1.64 6.35 11.96
N PHE A 65 2.78 7.02 11.82
CA PHE A 65 4.09 6.37 11.96
C PHE A 65 4.34 5.83 13.36
N THR A 66 3.83 6.48 14.40
CA THR A 66 3.83 5.92 15.76
C THR A 66 3.06 4.61 15.80
N ALA A 67 1.89 4.54 15.16
CA ALA A 67 1.11 3.30 15.08
C ALA A 67 1.86 2.19 14.35
N LEU A 68 2.44 2.48 13.18
CA LEU A 68 3.22 1.52 12.39
C LEU A 68 4.42 0.99 13.19
N ASN A 69 5.17 1.86 13.87
CA ASN A 69 6.32 1.46 14.70
C ASN A 69 5.93 0.68 15.96
N THR A 70 4.65 0.69 16.36
CA THR A 70 4.13 -0.09 17.49
C THR A 70 3.41 -1.38 17.08
N GLY A 71 3.56 -1.79 15.81
CA GLY A 71 3.10 -3.07 15.29
C GLY A 71 1.74 -3.07 14.60
N HIS A 72 1.15 -1.88 14.37
CA HIS A 72 -0.05 -1.81 13.53
C HIS A 72 0.34 -1.86 12.05
N SER A 73 -0.39 -2.63 11.27
CA SER A 73 -0.21 -2.61 9.81
C SER A 73 -1.09 -1.52 9.18
N GLY A 74 -0.59 -0.85 8.17
CA GLY A 74 -1.33 0.25 7.58
C GLY A 74 -0.92 0.62 6.15
N PHE A 75 -1.76 1.46 5.56
CA PHE A 75 -1.54 2.07 4.26
C PHE A 75 -1.82 3.57 4.38
N GLY A 76 -1.12 4.35 3.60
CA GLY A 76 -1.39 5.77 3.42
C GLY A 76 -1.08 6.18 2.00
N THR A 77 -1.73 7.21 1.51
CA THR A 77 -1.36 7.84 0.24
C THR A 77 -0.72 9.20 0.49
N LEU A 78 0.14 9.61 -0.41
CA LEU A 78 0.83 10.88 -0.37
C LEU A 78 1.13 11.32 -1.81
N HIS A 79 0.98 12.59 -2.11
CA HIS A 79 1.35 13.12 -3.41
C HIS A 79 2.85 13.39 -3.48
N SER A 80 3.54 12.72 -4.39
CA SER A 80 4.97 12.92 -4.71
C SER A 80 5.26 12.43 -6.12
N ASN A 81 6.40 12.85 -6.69
CA ASN A 81 6.78 12.46 -8.04
C ASN A 81 7.56 11.14 -8.09
N ASP A 82 8.28 10.81 -7.02
CA ASP A 82 9.07 9.59 -6.88
C ASP A 82 9.20 9.17 -5.40
N ALA A 83 9.79 8.00 -5.17
CA ALA A 83 9.96 7.45 -3.82
C ALA A 83 10.91 8.30 -2.96
N ARG A 84 11.92 8.94 -3.55
CA ARG A 84 12.84 9.82 -2.82
C ARG A 84 12.16 11.10 -2.37
N GLU A 85 11.33 11.71 -3.23
CA GLU A 85 10.52 12.86 -2.86
C GLU A 85 9.51 12.51 -1.77
N THR A 86 8.93 11.29 -1.80
CA THR A 86 8.07 10.79 -0.72
C THR A 86 8.76 10.89 0.64
N ILE A 87 9.99 10.39 0.74
CA ILE A 87 10.79 10.49 1.98
C ILE A 87 11.02 11.95 2.36
N THR A 88 11.39 12.78 1.38
CA THR A 88 11.64 14.21 1.61
C THR A 88 10.39 14.91 2.16
N ARG A 89 9.21 14.63 1.62
CA ARG A 89 7.95 15.21 2.10
C ARG A 89 7.59 14.72 3.50
N LEU A 90 7.77 13.43 3.79
CA LEU A 90 7.50 12.86 5.10
C LEU A 90 8.39 13.47 6.19
N THR A 91 9.66 13.71 5.89
CA THR A 91 10.64 14.19 6.87
C THR A 91 10.63 15.71 7.09
N ASN A 92 10.07 16.46 6.14
CA ASN A 92 9.95 17.91 6.23
C ASN A 92 8.56 18.37 6.69
N ALA A 93 8.47 19.65 7.10
CA ALA A 93 7.18 20.27 7.43
C ALA A 93 6.23 20.22 6.22
N PRO A 94 4.91 20.01 6.44
CA PRO A 94 4.23 19.97 7.75
C PRO A 94 4.22 18.59 8.42
N MET A 95 4.66 17.51 7.75
CA MET A 95 4.59 16.14 8.27
C MET A 95 5.64 15.89 9.35
N SER A 96 6.89 16.30 9.13
CA SER A 96 8.00 16.30 10.10
C SER A 96 8.22 14.95 10.80
N VAL A 97 8.07 13.83 10.07
CA VAL A 97 8.30 12.49 10.62
C VAL A 97 9.79 12.28 10.85
N PRO A 98 10.23 11.91 12.06
CA PRO A 98 11.64 11.60 12.31
C PRO A 98 12.15 10.46 11.44
N ASN A 99 13.38 10.57 10.90
CA ASN A 99 13.97 9.55 10.02
C ASN A 99 13.91 8.14 10.62
N ILE A 100 14.13 8.01 11.92
CA ILE A 100 14.09 6.70 12.60
C ILE A 100 12.71 6.02 12.48
N MET A 101 11.64 6.77 12.37
CA MET A 101 10.28 6.22 12.25
C MET A 101 9.95 5.80 10.82
N ILE A 102 10.65 6.30 9.82
CA ILE A 102 10.42 5.98 8.40
C ILE A 102 10.71 4.51 8.10
N SER A 103 11.56 3.86 8.88
CA SER A 103 11.85 2.42 8.75
C SER A 103 10.63 1.51 8.98
N ALA A 104 9.52 2.05 9.47
CA ALA A 104 8.25 1.33 9.55
C ALA A 104 7.52 1.22 8.20
N ILE A 105 8.00 1.87 7.16
CA ILE A 105 7.52 1.67 5.79
C ILE A 105 8.27 0.49 5.18
N ASP A 106 7.53 -0.50 4.68
CA ASP A 106 8.11 -1.58 3.89
C ASP A 106 8.30 -1.13 2.42
N PHE A 107 7.24 -0.61 1.80
CA PHE A 107 7.24 -0.26 0.39
C PHE A 107 6.62 1.11 0.10
N ILE A 108 7.20 1.79 -0.87
CA ILE A 108 6.64 2.98 -1.52
C ILE A 108 6.29 2.58 -2.95
N ILE A 109 5.02 2.70 -3.31
CA ILE A 109 4.49 2.33 -4.62
C ILE A 109 4.08 3.61 -5.33
N MET A 110 4.79 3.96 -6.40
CA MET A 110 4.51 5.14 -7.20
C MET A 110 3.52 4.82 -8.31
N GLN A 111 2.39 5.51 -8.32
CA GLN A 111 1.38 5.39 -9.38
C GLN A 111 1.25 6.71 -10.12
N ASN A 112 1.55 6.69 -11.41
CA ASN A 112 1.50 7.87 -12.27
C ASN A 112 0.37 7.77 -13.28
N ARG A 113 -0.24 8.93 -13.58
CA ARG A 113 -1.14 9.11 -14.72
C ARG A 113 -0.33 9.59 -15.91
N ILE A 114 -0.33 8.80 -16.97
CA ILE A 114 0.45 9.04 -18.15
C ILE A 114 -0.49 9.44 -19.28
N TYR A 115 -0.11 10.47 -20.04
CA TYR A 115 -0.85 10.95 -21.20
C TYR A 115 -0.11 10.55 -22.46
N ARG A 116 -0.82 9.93 -23.39
CA ARG A 116 -0.30 9.64 -24.72
C ARG A 116 -0.59 10.80 -25.67
N SER A 117 0.15 10.85 -26.76
CA SER A 117 0.00 11.90 -27.78
C SER A 117 -1.37 11.90 -28.46
N ASP A 118 -2.12 10.78 -28.40
CA ASP A 118 -3.50 10.65 -28.89
C ASP A 118 -4.55 11.19 -27.91
N GLY A 119 -4.13 11.78 -26.78
CA GLY A 119 -5.01 12.33 -25.74
C GLY A 119 -5.55 11.29 -24.76
N VAL A 120 -5.25 10.00 -24.93
CA VAL A 120 -5.65 8.94 -23.99
C VAL A 120 -4.74 8.99 -22.76
N SER A 121 -5.35 8.90 -21.58
CA SER A 121 -4.60 8.79 -20.33
C SER A 121 -4.83 7.42 -19.67
N PHE A 122 -3.78 6.91 -19.07
CA PHE A 122 -3.81 5.65 -18.32
C PHE A 122 -2.95 5.75 -17.06
N ARG A 123 -3.21 4.87 -16.10
CA ARG A 123 -2.41 4.80 -14.86
C ARG A 123 -1.46 3.62 -14.93
N ARG A 124 -0.22 3.83 -14.45
CA ARG A 124 0.79 2.77 -14.31
C ARG A 124 1.47 2.89 -12.95
N ILE A 125 1.79 1.75 -12.37
CA ILE A 125 2.79 1.71 -11.32
C ILE A 125 4.13 1.94 -11.99
N SER A 126 4.76 3.08 -11.70
CA SER A 126 6.03 3.47 -12.31
C SER A 126 7.25 3.00 -11.53
N GLU A 127 7.10 2.82 -10.21
CA GLU A 127 8.18 2.41 -9.33
C GLU A 127 7.60 1.66 -8.12
N VAL A 128 8.29 0.61 -7.68
CA VAL A 128 8.14 0.02 -6.36
C VAL A 128 9.50 0.08 -5.67
N ALA A 129 9.59 0.89 -4.64
CA ALA A 129 10.79 1.05 -3.83
C ALA A 129 10.57 0.51 -2.43
N GLU A 130 11.53 -0.24 -1.93
CA GLU A 130 11.59 -0.76 -0.56
C GLU A 130 12.42 0.15 0.31
N VAL A 131 11.98 0.42 1.54
CA VAL A 131 12.78 1.10 2.55
C VAL A 131 13.71 0.08 3.20
N SER A 132 14.97 0.04 2.73
CA SER A 132 15.92 -0.99 3.15
C SER A 132 16.62 -0.71 4.48
N GLY A 133 16.61 0.54 4.94
CA GLY A 133 17.21 0.92 6.22
C GLY A 133 17.60 2.37 6.32
N ILE A 134 18.42 2.68 7.32
CA ILE A 134 19.00 4.01 7.54
C ILE A 134 20.51 3.83 7.68
N GLU A 135 21.27 4.52 6.85
CA GLU A 135 22.72 4.56 6.90
C GLU A 135 23.17 6.00 7.06
N GLU A 136 24.01 6.28 8.06
CA GLU A 136 24.50 7.64 8.39
C GLU A 136 23.37 8.69 8.48
N GLY A 137 22.21 8.30 8.99
CA GLY A 137 21.04 9.16 9.08
C GLY A 137 20.25 9.37 7.78
N VAL A 138 20.66 8.73 6.68
CA VAL A 138 20.01 8.78 5.38
C VAL A 138 19.19 7.51 5.14
N ILE A 139 17.94 7.69 4.78
CA ILE A 139 17.03 6.57 4.46
C ILE A 139 17.45 5.97 3.11
N GLN A 140 17.68 4.67 3.13
CA GLN A 140 18.06 3.87 1.96
C GLN A 140 16.80 3.31 1.29
N LEU A 141 16.75 3.46 -0.03
CA LEU A 141 15.68 2.95 -0.88
C LEU A 141 16.24 1.98 -1.91
N ASN A 142 15.69 0.79 -1.96
CA ASN A 142 15.97 -0.20 -2.99
C ASN A 142 14.80 -0.21 -3.99
N LYS A 143 15.05 0.24 -5.22
CA LYS A 143 14.07 0.12 -6.29
C LYS A 143 14.00 -1.35 -6.71
N ILE A 144 12.85 -2.01 -6.48
CA ILE A 144 12.66 -3.42 -6.80
C ILE A 144 12.04 -3.58 -8.19
N PHE A 145 11.06 -2.72 -8.50
CA PHE A 145 10.42 -2.70 -9.81
C PHE A 145 10.41 -1.30 -10.40
N GLU A 146 10.56 -1.24 -11.72
CA GLU A 146 10.50 -0.02 -12.51
C GLU A 146 9.70 -0.24 -13.80
N TRP A 147 8.86 0.73 -14.15
CA TRP A 147 8.11 0.69 -15.39
C TRP A 147 8.97 1.11 -16.57
N ASP A 148 8.93 0.31 -17.63
CA ASP A 148 9.57 0.63 -18.89
C ASP A 148 8.52 1.23 -19.86
N PRO A 149 8.64 2.52 -20.21
CA PRO A 149 7.70 3.17 -21.10
C PRO A 149 7.75 2.65 -22.54
N GLN A 150 8.85 2.02 -22.97
CA GLN A 150 8.98 1.52 -24.33
C GLN A 150 8.20 0.23 -24.56
N SER A 151 8.26 -0.68 -23.58
CA SER A 151 7.55 -1.96 -23.64
C SER A 151 6.20 -1.94 -22.90
N ASP A 152 5.87 -0.85 -22.20
CA ASP A 152 4.70 -0.72 -21.29
C ASP A 152 4.61 -1.87 -20.28
N THR A 153 5.74 -2.30 -19.75
CA THR A 153 5.84 -3.37 -18.75
C THR A 153 6.57 -2.90 -17.50
N ILE A 154 6.24 -3.51 -16.36
CA ILE A 154 7.00 -3.33 -15.14
C ILE A 154 8.11 -4.40 -15.09
N LYS A 155 9.35 -3.98 -14.83
CA LYS A 155 10.51 -4.86 -14.80
C LYS A 155 11.05 -4.98 -13.39
N ASN A 156 11.40 -6.19 -12.98
CA ASN A 156 12.19 -6.42 -11.77
C ASN A 156 13.63 -5.99 -12.04
N VAL A 157 14.19 -5.16 -11.16
CA VAL A 157 15.55 -4.61 -11.28
C VAL A 157 16.64 -5.59 -10.81
N GLY A 158 16.24 -6.74 -10.27
CA GLY A 158 17.17 -7.80 -9.84
C GLY A 158 17.73 -7.63 -8.42
N ILE A 159 17.17 -6.72 -7.64
CA ILE A 159 17.54 -6.52 -6.23
C ILE A 159 16.71 -7.47 -5.36
N THR A 160 17.36 -8.19 -4.45
CA THR A 160 16.70 -9.03 -3.46
C THR A 160 15.97 -8.16 -2.44
N SER A 161 14.68 -8.43 -2.22
CA SER A 161 13.89 -7.70 -1.22
C SER A 161 14.33 -8.06 0.20
N LYS A 162 14.60 -7.05 1.00
CA LYS A 162 14.83 -7.16 2.45
C LYS A 162 13.58 -7.72 3.15
N THR A 163 12.41 -7.16 2.84
CA THR A 163 11.13 -7.56 3.43
C THR A 163 10.82 -9.03 3.15
N LEU A 164 11.05 -9.53 1.94
CA LEU A 164 10.89 -10.96 1.65
C LEU A 164 11.88 -11.81 2.44
N THR A 165 13.11 -11.34 2.62
CA THR A 165 14.11 -12.03 3.44
C THR A 165 13.67 -12.09 4.91
N GLU A 166 13.13 -11.01 5.44
CA GLU A 166 12.60 -10.96 6.81
C GLU A 166 11.38 -11.89 6.97
N ILE A 167 10.46 -11.89 6.01
CA ILE A 167 9.32 -12.81 6.00
C ILE A 167 9.78 -14.27 5.97
N ALA A 168 10.77 -14.61 5.13
CA ALA A 168 11.35 -15.94 5.06
C ALA A 168 11.89 -16.38 6.42
N ASN A 169 12.67 -15.52 7.07
CA ASN A 169 13.27 -15.78 8.37
C ASN A 169 12.23 -16.00 9.48
N VAL A 170 11.18 -15.18 9.51
CA VAL A 170 10.13 -15.26 10.54
C VAL A 170 9.18 -16.43 10.29
N SER A 171 8.85 -16.74 9.04
CA SER A 171 7.91 -17.82 8.69
C SER A 171 8.57 -19.20 8.60
N GLY A 172 9.90 -19.26 8.58
CA GLY A 172 10.64 -20.51 8.36
C GLY A 172 10.58 -21.01 6.90
N ASN A 173 10.09 -20.20 5.98
CA ASN A 173 10.03 -20.52 4.56
C ASN A 173 11.36 -20.17 3.87
N SER A 174 11.66 -20.83 2.74
CA SER A 174 12.75 -20.39 1.89
C SER A 174 12.36 -19.17 1.04
N LEU A 175 13.32 -18.35 0.65
CA LEU A 175 13.05 -17.26 -0.30
C LEU A 175 12.46 -17.76 -1.62
N ASN A 176 12.92 -18.92 -2.10
CA ASN A 176 12.37 -19.52 -3.33
C ASN A 176 10.89 -19.84 -3.18
N SER A 177 10.47 -20.41 -2.04
CA SER A 177 9.06 -20.67 -1.76
C SER A 177 8.21 -19.39 -1.75
N LEU A 178 8.76 -18.28 -1.28
CA LEU A 178 8.05 -16.98 -1.32
C LEU A 178 7.96 -16.43 -2.75
N TYR A 179 9.00 -16.59 -3.56
CA TYR A 179 8.93 -16.23 -4.98
C TYR A 179 7.93 -17.09 -5.75
N ASP A 180 7.87 -18.40 -5.46
CA ASP A 180 6.86 -19.29 -6.03
C ASP A 180 5.45 -18.85 -5.65
N GLU A 181 5.24 -18.44 -4.39
CA GLU A 181 3.95 -17.91 -3.95
C GLU A 181 3.57 -16.60 -4.66
N ILE A 182 4.54 -15.68 -4.86
CA ILE A 182 4.32 -14.46 -5.64
C ILE A 182 3.93 -14.82 -7.09
N LYS A 183 4.60 -15.79 -7.68
CA LYS A 183 4.29 -16.28 -9.02
C LYS A 183 2.88 -16.87 -9.11
N ASN A 184 2.47 -17.63 -8.11
CA ASN A 184 1.12 -18.19 -8.03
C ASN A 184 0.06 -17.08 -7.98
N ARG A 185 0.31 -16.03 -7.21
CA ARG A 185 -0.57 -14.85 -7.14
C ARG A 185 -0.63 -14.10 -8.49
N GLU A 186 0.52 -13.97 -9.16
CA GLU A 186 0.59 -13.38 -10.51
C GLU A 186 -0.31 -14.15 -11.47
N ILE A 187 -0.25 -15.50 -11.48
CA ILE A 187 -1.11 -16.36 -12.30
C ILE A 187 -2.59 -16.10 -12.04
N VAL A 188 -2.99 -16.00 -10.78
CA VAL A 188 -4.39 -15.72 -10.40
C VAL A 188 -4.82 -14.34 -10.87
N LEU A 189 -3.98 -13.32 -10.68
CA LEU A 189 -4.28 -11.96 -11.14
C LEU A 189 -4.37 -11.90 -12.67
N GLN A 190 -3.45 -12.57 -13.39
CA GLN A 190 -3.48 -12.62 -14.84
C GLN A 190 -4.75 -13.32 -15.34
N HIS A 191 -5.13 -14.43 -14.73
CA HIS A 191 -6.39 -15.10 -15.05
C HIS A 191 -7.60 -14.19 -14.89
N MET A 192 -7.67 -13.40 -13.81
CA MET A 192 -8.76 -12.43 -13.63
C MET A 192 -8.78 -11.38 -14.74
N VAL A 193 -7.61 -10.91 -15.19
CA VAL A 193 -7.50 -9.98 -16.32
C VAL A 193 -8.01 -10.64 -17.62
N ASP A 194 -7.56 -11.86 -17.92
CA ASP A 194 -7.90 -12.60 -19.15
C ASP A 194 -9.40 -12.94 -19.21
N GLN A 195 -10.01 -13.26 -18.06
CA GLN A 195 -11.44 -13.52 -17.92
C GLN A 195 -12.28 -12.26 -17.74
N ASN A 196 -11.67 -11.07 -17.80
CA ASN A 196 -12.33 -9.78 -17.60
C ASN A 196 -13.10 -9.67 -16.27
N ILE A 197 -12.59 -10.32 -15.22
CA ILE A 197 -13.12 -10.21 -13.84
C ILE A 197 -12.66 -8.87 -13.26
N ARG A 198 -13.57 -7.90 -13.19
CA ARG A 198 -13.22 -6.51 -12.83
C ARG A 198 -14.04 -5.92 -11.69
N SER A 199 -15.19 -6.51 -11.37
CA SER A 199 -15.96 -6.01 -10.24
C SER A 199 -15.23 -6.31 -8.94
N ILE A 200 -15.24 -5.36 -8.01
CA ILE A 200 -14.57 -5.52 -6.71
C ILE A 200 -15.10 -6.77 -5.96
N ARG A 201 -16.38 -7.08 -6.14
CA ARG A 201 -17.01 -8.25 -5.52
C ARG A 201 -16.46 -9.56 -6.09
N ASP A 202 -16.37 -9.66 -7.42
CA ASP A 202 -15.88 -10.88 -8.07
C ASP A 202 -14.40 -11.09 -7.80
N VAL A 203 -13.60 -10.01 -7.83
CA VAL A 203 -12.18 -10.03 -7.45
C VAL A 203 -12.04 -10.51 -6.01
N SER A 204 -12.81 -9.97 -5.05
CA SER A 204 -12.77 -10.42 -3.66
C SER A 204 -13.09 -11.90 -3.53
N THR A 205 -14.10 -12.39 -4.25
CA THR A 205 -14.48 -13.80 -4.24
C THR A 205 -13.33 -14.71 -4.72
N VAL A 206 -12.65 -14.34 -5.79
CA VAL A 206 -11.49 -15.12 -6.29
C VAL A 206 -10.36 -15.13 -5.28
N LEU A 207 -10.05 -13.96 -4.69
CA LEU A 207 -9.00 -13.85 -3.68
C LEU A 207 -9.34 -14.65 -2.42
N GLU A 208 -10.57 -14.60 -1.93
CA GLU A 208 -11.02 -15.41 -0.78
C GLU A 208 -10.86 -16.91 -1.07
N MET A 209 -11.28 -17.37 -2.24
CA MET A 209 -11.08 -18.77 -2.65
C MET A 209 -9.61 -19.15 -2.68
N TYR A 210 -8.74 -18.26 -3.16
CA TYR A 210 -7.29 -18.50 -3.17
C TYR A 210 -6.72 -18.64 -1.77
N TYR A 211 -7.12 -17.78 -0.83
CA TYR A 211 -6.67 -17.87 0.56
C TYR A 211 -7.21 -19.10 1.30
N LEU A 212 -8.37 -19.61 0.90
CA LEU A 212 -8.95 -20.84 1.48
C LEU A 212 -8.27 -22.09 0.94
N ASP A 213 -8.00 -22.16 -0.36
CA ASP A 213 -7.40 -23.32 -1.04
C ASP A 213 -6.69 -22.88 -2.34
N SER A 214 -5.45 -22.44 -2.20
CA SER A 214 -4.65 -21.93 -3.33
C SER A 214 -4.44 -22.98 -4.41
N GLN A 215 -4.19 -24.24 -4.02
CA GLN A 215 -3.95 -25.33 -4.98
C GLN A 215 -5.18 -25.62 -5.84
N LYS A 216 -6.35 -25.61 -5.25
CA LYS A 216 -7.61 -25.82 -5.98
C LYS A 216 -7.88 -24.71 -6.98
N VAL A 217 -7.59 -23.45 -6.63
CA VAL A 217 -7.74 -22.32 -7.56
C VAL A 217 -6.73 -22.41 -8.69
N LEU A 218 -5.46 -22.66 -8.40
CA LEU A 218 -4.41 -22.79 -9.41
C LEU A 218 -4.69 -23.95 -10.37
N ASN A 219 -5.08 -25.12 -9.86
CA ASN A 219 -5.44 -26.27 -10.70
C ASN A 219 -6.62 -25.94 -11.64
N ARG A 220 -7.62 -25.19 -11.17
CA ARG A 220 -8.74 -24.75 -12.03
C ARG A 220 -8.28 -23.85 -13.16
N ILE A 221 -7.41 -22.90 -12.84
CA ILE A 221 -6.86 -21.93 -13.82
C ILE A 221 -6.03 -22.68 -14.87
N LEU A 222 -5.13 -23.58 -14.44
CA LEU A 222 -4.24 -24.34 -15.33
C LEU A 222 -4.98 -25.37 -16.20
N LEU A 223 -6.16 -25.87 -15.77
CA LEU A 223 -6.99 -26.78 -16.56
C LEU A 223 -7.93 -26.06 -17.51
N ALA A 224 -8.15 -24.77 -17.33
CA ALA A 224 -9.04 -23.95 -18.15
C ALA A 224 -8.33 -23.19 -19.29
N GLY A 225 -7.02 -23.14 -19.30
CA GLY A 225 -6.15 -22.52 -20.31
C GLY A 225 -5.46 -23.56 -21.16
#